data_6c414ffbe9f6d905e9a16163b5dc6716
#
_entry.id   6c414ffbe9f6d905e9a16163b5dc6716
#
_cell.length_a   1.000
_cell.length_b   1.000
_cell.length_c   1.000
_cell.angle_alpha   90.00
_cell.angle_beta   90.00
_cell.angle_gamma   90.00
#
_symmetry.space_group_name_H-M   'P 1'
#
loop_
_entity.id
_entity.type
_entity.pdbx_description
1 polymer ?
#
loop_
_entity_poly.entity_id
_entity_poly.type
_entity_poly.pdbx_seq_one_letter_code
_entity_poly.pdbx_strand_id
1 'polypeptide(L)' 'MAVNPIQLQKYLSGIDYPANKQDLIARAQQQGADDNVVQTIKSLPRDDFNSPNDVSEAIGQMR' A
#
# COMPACT_ATOMS: atom_id res chain seq x y z
N MET A 1 10.79 3.66 -10.42
CA MET A 1 11.32 2.47 -9.75
C MET A 1 10.23 1.85 -8.90
N ALA A 2 10.08 0.55 -9.00
CA ALA A 2 8.98 -0.13 -8.34
C ALA A 2 9.29 -0.36 -6.85
N VAL A 3 8.29 -0.15 -6.01
CA VAL A 3 8.41 -0.48 -4.60
C VAL A 3 8.22 -1.99 -4.45
N ASN A 4 9.06 -2.61 -3.64
CA ASN A 4 8.97 -4.04 -3.38
C ASN A 4 7.68 -4.34 -2.60
N PRO A 5 6.81 -5.25 -3.09
CA PRO A 5 5.57 -5.56 -2.38
C PRO A 5 5.79 -6.02 -0.94
N ILE A 6 6.85 -6.77 -0.69
CA ILE A 6 7.13 -7.22 0.66
C ILE A 6 7.44 -6.03 1.58
N GLN A 7 8.22 -5.09 1.07
CA GLN A 7 8.57 -3.89 1.82
C GLN A 7 7.34 -3.04 2.07
N LEU A 8 6.48 -2.89 1.06
CA LEU A 8 5.25 -2.14 1.23
C LEU A 8 4.36 -2.77 2.29
N GLN A 9 4.27 -4.09 2.31
CA GLN A 9 3.46 -4.79 3.31
C GLN A 9 3.98 -4.53 4.72
N LYS A 10 5.27 -4.34 4.90
CA LYS A 10 5.82 -4.01 6.21
C LYS A 10 5.29 -2.68 6.71
N TYR A 11 5.18 -1.69 5.82
CA TYR A 11 4.63 -0.40 6.19
C TYR A 11 3.14 -0.47 6.51
N LEU A 12 2.46 -1.47 5.97
CA LEU A 12 1.02 -1.64 6.19
C LEU A 12 0.70 -2.64 7.30
N SER A 13 1.73 -3.10 8.00
CA SER A 13 1.56 -4.08 9.07
C SER A 13 0.63 -3.52 10.15
N GLY A 14 -0.31 -4.35 10.58
CA GLY A 14 -1.24 -3.96 11.63
C GLY A 14 -2.45 -3.17 11.17
N ILE A 15 -2.55 -2.87 9.88
CA ILE A 15 -3.72 -2.17 9.37
C ILE A 15 -4.93 -3.11 9.36
N ASP A 16 -6.10 -2.58 9.64
CA ASP A 16 -7.35 -3.36 9.63
C ASP A 16 -7.93 -3.39 8.23
N TYR A 17 -8.31 -4.56 7.79
CA TYR A 17 -9.01 -4.72 6.52
C TYR A 17 -10.49 -4.96 6.78
N PRO A 18 -11.37 -4.52 5.89
CA PRO A 18 -11.06 -3.79 4.64
C PRO A 18 -10.51 -2.39 4.91
N ALA A 19 -9.64 -1.94 4.02
CA ALA A 19 -9.02 -0.63 4.12
C ALA A 19 -9.10 0.06 2.76
N ASN A 20 -9.16 1.38 2.76
CA ASN A 20 -9.12 2.13 1.52
C ASN A 20 -7.71 2.70 1.30
N LYS A 21 -7.53 3.32 0.13
CA LYS A 21 -6.22 3.87 -0.23
C LYS A 21 -5.72 4.88 0.80
N GLN A 22 -6.61 5.72 1.32
CA GLN A 22 -6.21 6.71 2.31
C GLN A 22 -5.78 6.07 3.63
N ASP A 23 -6.43 4.97 4.01
CA ASP A 23 -6.02 4.23 5.19
C ASP A 23 -4.61 3.68 5.01
N LEU A 24 -4.31 3.18 3.81
CA LEU A 24 -2.98 2.67 3.51
C LEU A 24 -1.94 3.78 3.60
N ILE A 25 -2.25 4.94 3.04
CA ILE A 25 -1.31 6.07 3.06
C ILE A 25 -1.05 6.51 4.50
N ALA A 26 -2.11 6.67 5.28
CA ALA A 26 -1.96 7.10 6.67
C ALA A 26 -1.12 6.12 7.47
N ARG A 27 -1.37 4.82 7.28
CA ARG A 27 -0.61 3.79 8.00
C ARG A 27 0.86 3.79 7.59
N ALA A 28 1.11 3.89 6.28
CA ALA A 28 2.47 3.92 5.78
C ALA A 28 3.24 5.11 6.36
N GLN A 29 2.60 6.27 6.41
CA GLN A 29 3.22 7.46 6.97
C GLN A 29 3.53 7.29 8.45
N GLN A 30 2.63 6.65 9.20
CA GLN A 30 2.86 6.37 10.60
C GLN A 30 4.05 5.45 10.82
N GLN A 31 4.30 4.57 9.87
CA GLN A 31 5.43 3.63 9.95
C GLN A 31 6.72 4.22 9.38
N GLY A 32 6.69 5.48 8.97
CA GLY A 32 7.90 6.14 8.50
C GLY A 32 8.20 5.93 7.03
N ALA A 33 7.19 5.61 6.23
CA ALA A 33 7.39 5.42 4.80
C ALA A 33 7.82 6.72 4.13
N ASP A 34 8.71 6.61 3.14
CA ASP A 34 9.17 7.77 2.39
C ASP A 34 8.17 8.12 1.27
N ASP A 35 8.47 9.21 0.56
CA ASP A 35 7.59 9.69 -0.49
C ASP A 35 7.39 8.67 -1.59
N ASN A 36 8.40 7.85 -1.90
CA ASN A 36 8.26 6.84 -2.94
C ASN A 36 7.18 5.83 -2.59
N VAL A 37 7.14 5.40 -1.33
CA VAL A 37 6.12 4.46 -0.88
C VAL A 37 4.74 5.12 -0.93
N VAL A 38 4.63 6.36 -0.44
CA VAL A 38 3.35 7.07 -0.44
C VAL A 38 2.85 7.26 -1.88
N GLN A 39 3.73 7.67 -2.78
CA GLN A 39 3.34 7.86 -4.18
C GLN A 39 2.92 6.55 -4.84
N THR A 40 3.59 5.45 -4.49
CA THR A 40 3.22 4.14 -5.00
C THR A 40 1.79 3.81 -4.57
N ILE A 41 1.46 4.04 -3.31
CA ILE A 41 0.10 3.78 -2.82
C ILE A 41 -0.91 4.65 -3.55
N LYS A 42 -0.59 5.93 -3.72
CA LYS A 42 -1.49 6.86 -4.43
C LYS A 42 -1.75 6.41 -5.87
N SER A 43 -0.78 5.73 -6.46
CA SER A 43 -0.88 5.30 -7.86
C SER A 43 -1.54 3.94 -8.02
N LEU A 44 -1.91 3.27 -6.93
CA LEU A 44 -2.55 1.96 -7.04
C LEU A 44 -3.85 2.06 -7.82
N PRO A 45 -4.15 1.05 -8.67
CA PRO A 45 -5.32 1.09 -9.55
C PRO A 45 -6.64 0.84 -8.83
N ARG A 46 -6.61 0.60 -7.52
CA ARG A 46 -7.80 0.32 -6.73
C ARG A 46 -7.86 1.28 -5.56
N ASP A 47 -9.10 1.56 -5.11
CA ASP A 47 -9.31 2.40 -3.94
C ASP A 47 -9.58 1.62 -2.67
N ASP A 48 -10.05 0.38 -2.80
CA ASP A 48 -10.42 -0.46 -1.66
C ASP A 48 -9.64 -1.75 -1.69
N PHE A 49 -9.29 -2.22 -0.50
CA PHE A 49 -8.51 -3.44 -0.34
C PHE A 49 -9.11 -4.25 0.79
N ASN A 50 -9.42 -5.52 0.52
CA ASN A 50 -10.04 -6.41 1.49
C ASN A 50 -9.01 -7.24 2.26
N SER A 51 -7.80 -7.32 1.75
CA SER A 51 -6.76 -8.13 2.37
C SER A 51 -5.40 -7.65 1.88
N PRO A 52 -4.32 -8.07 2.58
CA PRO A 52 -2.97 -7.75 2.10
C PRO A 52 -2.70 -8.27 0.69
N ASN A 53 -3.32 -9.39 0.34
CA ASN A 53 -3.15 -9.94 -0.99
C ASN A 53 -3.68 -8.99 -2.07
N ASP A 54 -4.78 -8.31 -1.79
CA ASP A 54 -5.33 -7.32 -2.72
C ASP A 54 -4.32 -6.21 -3.01
N VAL A 55 -3.59 -5.78 -1.98
CA VAL A 55 -2.56 -4.75 -2.15
C VAL A 55 -1.45 -5.27 -3.06
N SER A 56 -0.99 -6.50 -2.82
CA SER A 56 0.07 -7.09 -3.63
C SER A 56 -0.36 -7.23 -5.08
N GLU A 57 -1.59 -7.64 -5.32
CA GLU A 57 -2.12 -7.78 -6.67
C GLU A 57 -2.17 -6.42 -7.38
N ALA A 58 -2.60 -5.39 -6.66
CA ALA A 58 -2.68 -4.05 -7.24
C ALA A 58 -1.29 -3.55 -7.62
N ILE A 59 -0.29 -3.81 -6.79
CA ILE A 59 1.09 -3.44 -7.11
C ILE A 59 1.54 -4.16 -8.37
N GLY A 60 1.22 -5.43 -8.49
CA GLY A 60 1.59 -6.21 -9.68
C GLY A 60 0.95 -5.69 -10.95
N GLN A 61 -0.18 -5.01 -10.85
CA GLN A 61 -0.87 -4.44 -12.00
C GLN A 61 -0.31 -3.10 -12.44
N MET A 62 0.59 -2.52 -11.65
CA MET A 62 1.18 -1.20 -11.92
C MET A 62 2.44 -1.33 -12.76
N ARG A 63 2.37 -1.89 -13.91
CA ARG A 63 3.58 -2.16 -14.70
C ARG A 63 3.79 -1.12 -15.79
#